data_04f4f60d914e847eab58974a55ecb3b0
#
_entry.id   04f4f60d914e847eab58974a55ecb3b0
#
_cell.length_a   1.000
_cell.length_b   1.000
_cell.length_c   1.000
_cell.angle_alpha   90.00
_cell.angle_beta   90.00
_cell.angle_gamma   90.00
#
_symmetry.space_group_name_H-M   'P 1'
#
loop_
_entity.id
_entity.type
_entity.pdbx_description
1 polymer ?
#
loop_
_entity_poly.entity_id
_entity_poly.type
_entity_poly.pdbx_seq_one_letter_code
_entity_poly.pdbx_strand_id
1 'polypeptide(L)'
;SDIDLHILIDMSFIDADTDLVEEFFAAKRSFWNDRHDIELKGIEVELYPQDTREPHASSGVYSVQEDEWLVKPKKFKTGIDVGIIEKAAKKIKKEIDIAIKNSIKDSSTSDIETMLKKLKKMRSSGLERSGELSDENITYKVIRAEGYLQKLFDTKYNIQDSNLSRL
;
A
#
# COMPACT_ATOMS: atom_id res chain seq x y z
N SER A 1 -0.87 -7.85 7.85
CA SER A 1 -1.85 -8.47 6.95
C SER A 1 -3.21 -8.02 7.39
N ASP A 2 -3.95 -7.52 6.47
CA ASP A 2 -5.30 -6.98 6.53
C ASP A 2 -6.28 -7.96 5.85
N ILE A 3 -7.54 -7.81 6.12
CA ILE A 3 -8.62 -8.52 5.45
C ILE A 3 -9.29 -7.54 4.50
N ASP A 4 -9.21 -7.81 3.20
CA ASP A 4 -9.92 -7.04 2.19
C ASP A 4 -11.35 -7.60 2.06
N LEU A 5 -12.35 -6.83 2.52
CA LEU A 5 -13.77 -7.17 2.36
C LEU A 5 -14.31 -6.58 1.07
N HIS A 6 -14.45 -7.39 0.03
CA HIS A 6 -14.98 -6.96 -1.25
C HIS A 6 -16.50 -7.01 -1.27
N ILE A 7 -17.14 -5.87 -1.59
CA ILE A 7 -18.56 -5.79 -1.91
C ILE A 7 -18.68 -5.78 -3.42
N LEU A 8 -19.21 -6.88 -3.98
CA LEU A 8 -19.40 -7.02 -5.42
C LEU A 8 -20.64 -6.25 -5.87
N ILE A 9 -20.44 -5.34 -6.80
CA ILE A 9 -21.50 -4.48 -7.36
C ILE A 9 -21.43 -4.54 -8.88
N ASP A 10 -22.52 -4.80 -9.55
CA ASP A 10 -22.59 -4.55 -11.00
C ASP A 10 -22.76 -3.04 -11.23
N MET A 11 -21.65 -2.37 -11.50
CA MET A 11 -21.61 -0.91 -11.62
C MET A 11 -22.41 -0.39 -12.81
N SER A 12 -22.66 -1.22 -13.83
CA SER A 12 -23.48 -0.85 -14.98
C SER A 12 -24.96 -0.64 -14.66
N PHE A 13 -25.45 -1.17 -13.53
CA PHE A 13 -26.79 -0.88 -13.05
C PHE A 13 -26.91 0.48 -12.36
N ILE A 14 -25.78 1.10 -12.01
CA ILE A 14 -25.77 2.41 -11.34
C ILE A 14 -25.70 3.51 -12.39
N ASP A 15 -24.73 3.45 -13.29
CA ASP A 15 -24.59 4.37 -14.42
C ASP A 15 -23.91 3.68 -15.60
N ALA A 16 -24.22 4.16 -16.83
CA ALA A 16 -23.56 3.67 -18.05
C ALA A 16 -22.08 4.05 -18.11
N ASP A 17 -21.69 5.17 -17.47
CA ASP A 17 -20.30 5.56 -17.27
C ASP A 17 -19.72 4.85 -16.04
N THR A 18 -19.28 3.62 -16.25
CA THR A 18 -18.70 2.79 -15.17
C THR A 18 -17.41 3.34 -14.60
N ASP A 19 -16.62 4.10 -15.37
CA ASP A 19 -15.39 4.74 -14.91
C ASP A 19 -15.71 5.80 -13.83
N LEU A 20 -16.75 6.60 -14.06
CA LEU A 20 -17.25 7.56 -13.08
C LEU A 20 -17.73 6.88 -11.80
N VAL A 21 -18.43 5.75 -11.93
CA VAL A 21 -18.91 4.95 -10.79
C VAL A 21 -17.72 4.40 -9.99
N GLU A 22 -16.69 3.88 -10.66
CA GLU A 22 -15.46 3.40 -10.00
C GLU A 22 -14.75 4.51 -9.23
N GLU A 23 -14.56 5.68 -9.84
CA GLU A 23 -13.95 6.86 -9.18
C GLU A 23 -14.76 7.30 -7.95
N PHE A 24 -16.08 7.32 -8.04
CA PHE A 24 -16.95 7.62 -6.93
C PHE A 24 -16.78 6.63 -5.77
N PHE A 25 -16.79 5.34 -6.07
CA PHE A 25 -16.60 4.31 -5.04
C PHE A 25 -15.18 4.29 -4.49
N ALA A 26 -14.16 4.59 -5.29
CA ALA A 26 -12.78 4.72 -4.81
C ALA A 26 -12.65 5.86 -3.78
N ALA A 27 -13.27 7.01 -4.05
CA ALA A 27 -13.31 8.14 -3.11
C ALA A 27 -14.10 7.77 -1.83
N LYS A 28 -15.24 7.10 -1.96
CA LYS A 28 -16.05 6.65 -0.82
C LYS A 28 -15.34 5.62 0.03
N ARG A 29 -14.61 4.69 -0.58
CA ARG A 29 -13.79 3.69 0.12
C ARG A 29 -12.74 4.35 0.99
N SER A 30 -11.95 5.28 0.44
CA SER A 30 -10.92 5.99 1.20
C SER A 30 -11.53 6.67 2.43
N PHE A 31 -12.61 7.42 2.20
CA PHE A 31 -13.32 8.11 3.28
C PHE A 31 -13.91 7.16 4.34
N TRP A 32 -14.39 5.98 3.92
CA TRP A 32 -14.94 4.98 4.84
C TRP A 32 -13.84 4.36 5.68
N ASN A 33 -12.78 3.85 5.04
CA ASN A 33 -11.69 3.15 5.72
C ASN A 33 -10.92 4.10 6.67
N ASP A 34 -10.78 5.38 6.32
CA ASP A 34 -10.16 6.40 7.20
C ASP A 34 -10.98 6.69 8.48
N ARG A 35 -12.28 6.39 8.49
CA ARG A 35 -13.18 6.71 9.62
C ARG A 35 -13.60 5.52 10.44
N HIS A 36 -13.42 4.31 9.96
CA HIS A 36 -13.91 3.10 10.58
C HIS A 36 -12.78 2.10 10.76
N ASP A 37 -12.23 2.06 11.96
CA ASP A 37 -11.26 1.05 12.38
C ASP A 37 -12.02 -0.25 12.69
N ILE A 38 -12.22 -1.09 11.70
CA ILE A 38 -12.89 -2.37 11.85
C ILE A 38 -11.84 -3.45 12.00
N GLU A 39 -11.93 -4.22 13.08
CA GLU A 39 -11.05 -5.34 13.34
C GLU A 39 -11.81 -6.65 13.51
N LEU A 40 -11.29 -7.71 12.92
CA LEU A 40 -11.75 -9.07 13.15
C LEU A 40 -10.61 -9.87 13.81
N LYS A 41 -10.76 -10.19 15.10
CA LYS A 41 -9.75 -10.92 15.90
C LYS A 41 -8.36 -10.24 15.88
N GLY A 42 -8.33 -8.91 15.91
CA GLY A 42 -7.09 -8.12 15.87
C GLY A 42 -6.46 -8.02 14.48
N ILE A 43 -7.22 -8.31 13.43
CA ILE A 43 -6.82 -8.11 12.04
C ILE A 43 -7.71 -7.01 11.48
N GLU A 44 -7.08 -5.98 10.94
CA GLU A 44 -7.75 -4.86 10.28
C GLU A 44 -8.55 -5.32 9.05
N VAL A 45 -9.75 -4.76 8.88
CA VAL A 45 -10.64 -5.06 7.76
C VAL A 45 -10.83 -3.80 6.93
N GLU A 46 -10.37 -3.84 5.69
CA GLU A 46 -10.60 -2.78 4.71
C GLU A 46 -11.75 -3.14 3.77
N LEU A 47 -12.63 -2.16 3.51
CA LEU A 47 -13.77 -2.31 2.61
C LEU A 47 -13.38 -1.94 1.18
N TYR A 48 -13.71 -2.82 0.22
CA TYR A 48 -13.46 -2.63 -1.21
C TYR A 48 -14.74 -2.84 -2.03
N PRO A 49 -15.41 -1.79 -2.53
CA PRO A 49 -16.39 -1.92 -3.61
C PRO A 49 -15.67 -2.34 -4.89
N GLN A 50 -16.15 -3.42 -5.53
CA GLN A 50 -15.56 -4.00 -6.73
C GLN A 50 -16.65 -4.30 -7.76
N ASP A 51 -16.38 -4.02 -9.03
CA ASP A 51 -17.28 -4.42 -10.11
C ASP A 51 -17.30 -5.96 -10.24
N THR A 52 -18.49 -6.54 -10.42
CA THR A 52 -18.66 -7.99 -10.60
C THR A 52 -17.90 -8.55 -11.81
N ARG A 53 -17.53 -7.69 -12.77
CA ARG A 53 -16.78 -8.07 -13.97
C ARG A 53 -15.27 -8.05 -13.77
N GLU A 54 -14.79 -7.49 -12.66
CA GLU A 54 -13.35 -7.46 -12.37
C GLU A 54 -12.85 -8.82 -11.89
N PRO A 55 -11.73 -9.32 -12.44
CA PRO A 55 -11.15 -10.58 -12.00
C PRO A 55 -10.51 -10.43 -10.61
N HIS A 56 -10.62 -11.48 -9.80
CA HIS A 56 -9.92 -11.57 -8.53
C HIS A 56 -8.44 -11.87 -8.73
N ALA A 57 -7.56 -11.05 -8.13
CA ALA A 57 -6.12 -11.24 -8.15
C ALA A 57 -5.57 -11.87 -6.85
N SER A 58 -6.43 -12.12 -5.85
CA SER A 58 -6.04 -12.58 -4.53
C SER A 58 -5.67 -14.07 -4.49
N SER A 59 -4.70 -14.42 -3.64
CA SER A 59 -4.25 -15.80 -3.44
C SER A 59 -5.20 -16.67 -2.60
N GLY A 60 -6.21 -16.07 -1.98
CA GLY A 60 -7.31 -16.72 -1.26
C GLY A 60 -8.54 -15.83 -1.32
N VAL A 61 -9.68 -16.40 -1.73
CA VAL A 61 -10.97 -15.71 -1.82
C VAL A 61 -12.04 -16.58 -1.17
N TYR A 62 -12.72 -16.01 -0.19
CA TYR A 62 -13.80 -16.65 0.53
C TYR A 62 -15.11 -15.92 0.27
N SER A 63 -16.14 -16.64 -0.16
CA SER A 63 -17.50 -16.10 -0.26
C SER A 63 -18.16 -16.14 1.12
N VAL A 64 -18.40 -14.96 1.69
CA VAL A 64 -19.13 -14.82 2.97
C VAL A 64 -20.61 -15.19 2.78
N GLN A 65 -21.17 -14.88 1.61
CA GLN A 65 -22.57 -15.13 1.31
C GLN A 65 -22.87 -16.62 1.14
N GLU A 66 -21.96 -17.37 0.52
CA GLU A 66 -22.12 -18.80 0.22
C GLU A 66 -21.41 -19.70 1.23
N ASP A 67 -20.66 -19.09 2.18
CA ASP A 67 -19.89 -19.75 3.23
C ASP A 67 -18.89 -20.78 2.67
N GLU A 68 -18.22 -20.42 1.55
CA GLU A 68 -17.25 -21.30 0.91
C GLU A 68 -16.02 -20.60 0.34
N TRP A 69 -14.94 -21.39 0.16
CA TRP A 69 -13.73 -20.91 -0.52
C TRP A 69 -13.91 -20.96 -2.03
N LEU A 70 -13.96 -19.81 -2.70
CA LEU A 70 -13.86 -19.71 -4.15
C LEU A 70 -12.44 -19.97 -4.63
N VAL A 71 -11.45 -19.44 -3.89
CA VAL A 71 -10.03 -19.72 -4.09
C VAL A 71 -9.41 -20.07 -2.75
N LYS A 72 -9.05 -21.36 -2.57
CA LYS A 72 -8.39 -21.78 -1.32
C LYS A 72 -6.96 -21.24 -1.24
N PRO A 73 -6.57 -20.58 -0.13
CA PRO A 73 -5.22 -20.11 0.04
C PRO A 73 -4.23 -21.28 0.02
N LYS A 74 -3.18 -21.14 -0.77
CA LYS A 74 -2.10 -22.12 -0.82
C LYS A 74 -0.98 -21.70 0.12
N LYS A 75 -0.43 -22.65 0.88
CA LYS A 75 0.83 -22.39 1.60
C LYS A 75 1.94 -22.21 0.57
N PHE A 76 2.46 -21.01 0.45
CA PHE A 76 3.65 -20.78 -0.34
C PHE A 76 4.84 -21.41 0.38
N LYS A 77 5.62 -22.23 -0.32
CA LYS A 77 6.98 -22.53 0.10
C LYS A 77 7.77 -21.26 -0.15
N THR A 78 7.93 -20.48 0.88
CA THR A 78 8.68 -19.22 0.79
C THR A 78 10.15 -19.56 0.64
N GLY A 79 10.70 -19.42 -0.56
CA GLY A 79 12.13 -19.33 -0.78
C GLY A 79 12.70 -17.96 -0.39
N ILE A 80 12.03 -17.26 0.57
CA ILE A 80 12.43 -15.94 1.02
C ILE A 80 13.71 -16.07 1.83
N ASP A 81 14.76 -15.45 1.34
CA ASP A 81 16.02 -15.31 2.09
C ASP A 81 15.92 -14.06 3.00
N VAL A 82 15.60 -14.31 4.28
CA VAL A 82 15.48 -13.26 5.29
C VAL A 82 16.74 -12.41 5.38
N GLY A 83 17.93 -13.01 5.19
CA GLY A 83 19.20 -12.29 5.23
C GLY A 83 19.35 -11.29 4.08
N ILE A 84 18.82 -11.61 2.89
CA ILE A 84 18.78 -10.67 1.76
C ILE A 84 17.86 -9.51 2.07
N ILE A 85 16.64 -9.79 2.57
CA ILE A 85 15.66 -8.78 2.93
C ILE A 85 16.20 -7.83 4.01
N GLU A 86 16.79 -8.35 5.08
CA GLU A 86 17.38 -7.55 6.16
C GLU A 86 18.50 -6.63 5.67
N LYS A 87 19.41 -7.15 4.83
CA LYS A 87 20.49 -6.36 4.24
C LYS A 87 19.93 -5.24 3.34
N ALA A 88 18.94 -5.57 2.50
CA ALA A 88 18.31 -4.59 1.62
C ALA A 88 17.58 -3.51 2.43
N ALA A 89 16.77 -3.90 3.41
CA ALA A 89 16.08 -2.97 4.30
C ALA A 89 17.05 -2.06 5.06
N LYS A 90 18.13 -2.61 5.63
CA LYS A 90 19.16 -1.83 6.32
C LYS A 90 19.83 -0.80 5.41
N LYS A 91 20.12 -1.17 4.16
CA LYS A 91 20.68 -0.24 3.18
C LYS A 91 19.70 0.90 2.87
N ILE A 92 18.46 0.57 2.57
CA ILE A 92 17.43 1.55 2.21
C ILE A 92 17.11 2.49 3.38
N LYS A 93 17.03 1.98 4.62
CA LYS A 93 16.84 2.81 5.81
C LYS A 93 17.93 3.86 5.96
N LYS A 94 19.20 3.52 5.71
CA LYS A 94 20.30 4.50 5.70
C LYS A 94 20.13 5.56 4.60
N GLU A 95 19.69 5.15 3.40
CA GLU A 95 19.44 6.08 2.31
C GLU A 95 18.30 7.05 2.65
N ILE A 96 17.24 6.55 3.31
CA ILE A 96 16.13 7.37 3.82
C ILE A 96 16.63 8.39 4.84
N ASP A 97 17.43 7.96 5.82
CA ASP A 97 17.96 8.87 6.84
C ASP A 97 18.86 9.97 6.24
N ILE A 98 19.62 9.64 5.19
CA ILE A 98 20.43 10.62 4.45
C ILE A 98 19.53 11.60 3.70
N ALA A 99 18.51 11.11 2.98
CA ALA A 99 17.58 11.96 2.25
C ALA A 99 16.83 12.93 3.18
N ILE A 100 16.39 12.45 4.33
CA ILE A 100 15.75 13.27 5.36
C ILE A 100 16.71 14.36 5.86
N LYS A 101 17.94 13.97 6.22
CA LYS A 101 18.96 14.92 6.73
C LYS A 101 19.27 16.00 5.71
N ASN A 102 19.47 15.66 4.45
CA ASN A 102 19.73 16.61 3.38
C ASN A 102 18.54 17.54 3.16
N SER A 103 17.32 16.99 3.09
CA SER A 103 16.10 17.77 2.90
C SER A 103 15.86 18.79 4.00
N ILE A 104 16.12 18.43 5.25
CA ILE A 104 16.01 19.35 6.38
C ILE A 104 17.08 20.44 6.27
N LYS A 105 18.34 20.08 5.97
CA LYS A 105 19.45 21.03 5.83
C LYS A 105 19.19 22.06 4.74
N ASP A 106 18.69 21.60 3.59
CA ASP A 106 18.52 22.43 2.40
C ASP A 106 17.12 23.08 2.34
N SER A 107 16.24 22.80 3.33
CA SER A 107 14.82 23.22 3.36
C SER A 107 14.09 22.87 2.05
N SER A 108 14.42 21.71 1.46
CA SER A 108 13.91 21.24 0.18
C SER A 108 13.37 19.83 0.27
N THR A 109 12.25 19.55 -0.41
CA THR A 109 11.62 18.21 -0.43
C THR A 109 12.18 17.30 -1.51
N SER A 110 13.10 17.76 -2.35
CA SER A 110 13.59 17.07 -3.56
C SER A 110 14.15 15.67 -3.28
N ASP A 111 15.00 15.52 -2.26
CA ASP A 111 15.62 14.25 -1.93
C ASP A 111 14.60 13.25 -1.38
N ILE A 112 13.63 13.73 -0.58
CA ILE A 112 12.53 12.93 -0.08
C ILE A 112 11.65 12.44 -1.24
N GLU A 113 11.30 13.30 -2.18
CA GLU A 113 10.49 12.93 -3.35
C GLU A 113 11.19 11.92 -4.24
N THR A 114 12.49 12.10 -4.42
CA THR A 114 13.32 11.14 -5.17
C THR A 114 13.33 9.78 -4.46
N MET A 115 13.44 9.76 -3.14
CA MET A 115 13.41 8.53 -2.35
C MET A 115 12.04 7.86 -2.39
N LEU A 116 10.94 8.60 -2.28
CA LEU A 116 9.58 8.06 -2.42
C LEU A 116 9.34 7.45 -3.82
N LYS A 117 9.79 8.11 -4.88
CA LYS A 117 9.73 7.57 -6.25
C LYS A 117 10.54 6.27 -6.38
N LYS A 118 11.74 6.22 -5.80
CA LYS A 118 12.58 5.02 -5.77
C LYS A 118 11.88 3.85 -5.08
N LEU A 119 11.30 4.09 -3.91
CA LEU A 119 10.57 3.07 -3.14
C LEU A 119 9.34 2.55 -3.90
N LYS A 120 8.55 3.46 -4.49
CA LYS A 120 7.40 3.09 -5.32
C LYS A 120 7.83 2.22 -6.52
N LYS A 121 8.89 2.62 -7.24
CA LYS A 121 9.41 1.88 -8.39
C LYS A 121 9.94 0.49 -7.97
N MET A 122 10.65 0.40 -6.84
CA MET A 122 11.13 -0.86 -6.31
C MET A 122 9.97 -1.83 -6.05
N ARG A 123 8.91 -1.36 -5.39
CA ARG A 123 7.71 -2.17 -5.11
C ARG A 123 7.02 -2.63 -6.39
N SER A 124 6.70 -1.72 -7.33
CA SER A 124 6.00 -2.09 -8.57
C SER A 124 6.81 -3.08 -9.40
N SER A 125 8.12 -2.84 -9.58
CA SER A 125 8.99 -3.79 -10.31
C SER A 125 9.08 -5.17 -9.65
N GLY A 126 9.05 -5.22 -8.31
CA GLY A 126 9.01 -6.49 -7.57
C GLY A 126 7.69 -7.23 -7.80
N LEU A 127 6.57 -6.51 -7.70
CA LEU A 127 5.24 -7.07 -7.92
C LEU A 127 5.08 -7.62 -9.35
N GLU A 128 5.52 -6.86 -10.36
CA GLU A 128 5.45 -7.27 -11.76
C GLU A 128 6.32 -8.50 -12.07
N ARG A 129 7.51 -8.60 -11.48
CA ARG A 129 8.47 -9.67 -11.76
C ARG A 129 8.17 -10.96 -11.02
N SER A 130 7.79 -10.90 -9.76
CA SER A 130 7.72 -12.06 -8.85
C SER A 130 6.52 -12.02 -7.88
N GLY A 131 5.61 -11.07 -8.05
CA GLY A 131 4.40 -10.94 -7.26
C GLY A 131 4.62 -10.48 -5.81
N GLU A 132 3.64 -10.73 -4.97
CA GLU A 132 3.58 -10.28 -3.57
C GLU A 132 4.76 -10.75 -2.71
N LEU A 133 5.37 -11.88 -3.02
CA LEU A 133 6.48 -12.47 -2.29
C LEU A 133 7.86 -12.11 -2.87
N SER A 134 7.94 -11.14 -3.77
CA SER A 134 9.22 -10.62 -4.25
C SER A 134 10.03 -9.99 -3.11
N ASP A 135 11.35 -10.15 -3.16
CA ASP A 135 12.26 -9.58 -2.16
C ASP A 135 12.07 -8.06 -2.03
N GLU A 136 11.81 -7.39 -3.16
CA GLU A 136 11.57 -5.96 -3.21
C GLU A 136 10.27 -5.55 -2.51
N ASN A 137 9.17 -6.29 -2.74
CA ASN A 137 7.90 -5.98 -2.10
C ASN A 137 7.95 -6.28 -0.60
N ILE A 138 8.60 -7.38 -0.20
CA ILE A 138 8.77 -7.71 1.23
C ILE A 138 9.67 -6.67 1.91
N THR A 139 10.78 -6.28 1.26
CA THR A 139 11.64 -5.20 1.78
C THR A 139 10.86 -3.91 1.96
N TYR A 140 10.01 -3.54 0.99
CA TYR A 140 9.14 -2.37 1.10
C TYR A 140 8.17 -2.50 2.28
N LYS A 141 7.52 -3.67 2.46
CA LYS A 141 6.61 -3.93 3.60
C LYS A 141 7.33 -3.79 4.95
N VAL A 142 8.57 -4.28 5.07
CA VAL A 142 9.40 -4.13 6.28
C VAL A 142 9.68 -2.64 6.56
N ILE A 143 10.11 -1.88 5.56
CA ILE A 143 10.40 -0.44 5.70
C ILE A 143 9.14 0.32 6.11
N ARG A 144 7.98 -0.02 5.54
CA ARG A 144 6.69 0.57 5.90
C ARG A 144 6.31 0.24 7.35
N ALA A 145 6.38 -1.02 7.74
CA ALA A 145 6.02 -1.50 9.08
C ALA A 145 6.92 -0.88 10.18
N GLU A 146 8.18 -0.58 9.86
CA GLU A 146 9.11 0.11 10.78
C GLU A 146 8.94 1.65 10.77
N GLY A 147 7.91 2.19 10.11
CA GLY A 147 7.56 3.61 10.14
C GLY A 147 8.42 4.52 9.26
N TYR A 148 9.34 3.99 8.45
CA TYR A 148 10.24 4.83 7.62
C TYR A 148 9.51 5.59 6.51
N LEU A 149 8.41 5.05 5.97
CA LEU A 149 7.57 5.80 5.03
C LEU A 149 6.88 6.98 5.71
N GLN A 150 6.31 6.76 6.89
CA GLN A 150 5.68 7.83 7.67
C GLN A 150 6.69 8.94 7.96
N LYS A 151 7.90 8.59 8.39
CA LYS A 151 8.97 9.54 8.65
C LYS A 151 9.34 10.41 7.43
N LEU A 152 9.32 9.84 6.21
CA LEU A 152 9.51 10.60 4.98
C LEU A 152 8.37 11.60 4.74
N PHE A 153 7.12 11.16 4.89
CA PHE A 153 5.95 12.03 4.70
C PHE A 153 5.91 13.15 5.73
N ASP A 154 6.09 12.85 7.01
CA ASP A 154 6.07 13.85 8.08
C ASP A 154 7.15 14.90 7.85
N THR A 155 8.37 14.48 7.48
CA THR A 155 9.45 15.43 7.19
C THR A 155 9.12 16.30 5.97
N LYS A 156 8.53 15.70 4.91
CA LYS A 156 8.09 16.45 3.73
C LYS A 156 7.08 17.54 4.10
N TYR A 157 6.04 17.18 4.83
CA TYR A 157 5.00 18.15 5.26
C TYR A 157 5.57 19.23 6.15
N ASN A 158 6.42 18.89 7.11
CA ASN A 158 7.05 19.88 8.00
C ASN A 158 7.92 20.91 7.25
N ILE A 159 8.64 20.47 6.20
CA ILE A 159 9.41 21.38 5.34
C ILE A 159 8.48 22.28 4.54
N GLN A 160 7.41 21.73 3.96
CA GLN A 160 6.44 22.50 3.19
C GLN A 160 5.74 23.56 4.06
N ASP A 161 5.29 23.21 5.26
CA ASP A 161 4.64 24.12 6.20
C ASP A 161 5.60 25.22 6.65
N SER A 162 6.87 24.85 6.93
CA SER A 162 7.89 25.82 7.30
C SER A 162 8.19 26.82 6.18
N ASN A 163 8.17 26.36 4.93
CA ASN A 163 8.41 27.23 3.78
C ASN A 163 7.22 28.16 3.51
N LEU A 164 5.98 27.67 3.70
CA LEU A 164 4.77 28.48 3.59
C LEU A 164 4.67 29.55 4.69
N SER A 165 5.14 29.23 5.91
CA SER A 165 5.12 30.16 7.04
C SER A 165 6.16 31.30 6.94
N ARG A 166 7.07 31.23 5.97
CA ARG A 166 8.12 32.28 5.73
C ARG A 166 7.72 33.23 4.60
N LEU A 167 6.59 33.02 3.94
CA LEU A 167 6.02 33.91 2.93
C LEU A 167 5.06 34.90 3.55
#